data_38167791bb3bff8a0568bb8f9913397e
#
_entry.id   38167791bb3bff8a0568bb8f9913397e
#
_cell.length_a   1.000
_cell.length_b   1.000
_cell.length_c   1.000
_cell.angle_alpha   90.00
_cell.angle_beta   90.00
_cell.angle_gamma   90.00
#
_symmetry.space_group_name_H-M   'P 1'
#
loop_
_entity.id
_entity.type
_entity.pdbx_description
1 polymer ?
#
loop_
_entity_poly.entity_id
_entity_poly.type
_entity_poly.pdbx_seq_one_letter_code
_entity_poly.pdbx_strand_id
1 'polypeptide(L)'
;MAESLVLNGNSSITKGTVIFEKGQPLQSTALILKGRVIVQGEGVRMTIGSGNFLGMCDVWKKEHSFTYVALDDLVLFGLPMENEKQAALLLEQKPQYRGLLVTSLNFFYHDVFRVFGKLKTETEKVAEFVHQTYSRYQKLAEGAGLTAEKIAAMERLLNQRMENYSLSEKITYFIQCSKIPIEAQKNYYGASAA
;
A
#
# COMPACT_ATOMS: atom_id res chain seq x y z
N MET A 1 -7.17 -13.25 -21.70
CA MET A 1 -7.73 -12.37 -20.68
C MET A 1 -8.24 -13.28 -19.57
N ALA A 2 -7.68 -13.18 -18.36
CA ALA A 2 -8.23 -13.92 -17.23
C ALA A 2 -9.61 -13.36 -16.91
N GLU A 3 -10.61 -14.21 -16.79
CA GLU A 3 -11.94 -13.81 -16.33
C GLU A 3 -11.80 -13.25 -14.91
N SER A 4 -12.36 -12.06 -14.67
CA SER A 4 -12.38 -11.46 -13.34
C SER A 4 -13.26 -12.33 -12.43
N LEU A 5 -12.71 -12.75 -11.30
CA LEU A 5 -13.42 -13.54 -10.32
C LEU A 5 -14.45 -12.65 -9.60
N VAL A 6 -15.72 -12.82 -9.93
CA VAL A 6 -16.81 -12.13 -9.22
C VAL A 6 -17.19 -12.94 -7.98
N LEU A 7 -16.82 -12.41 -6.80
CA LEU A 7 -17.09 -13.06 -5.53
C LEU A 7 -18.46 -12.64 -4.97
N ASN A 8 -19.29 -13.62 -4.62
CA ASN A 8 -20.56 -13.40 -3.96
C ASN A 8 -20.79 -14.45 -2.87
N GLY A 9 -20.92 -14.00 -1.62
CA GLY A 9 -21.05 -14.86 -0.46
C GLY A 9 -19.78 -15.64 -0.13
N ASN A 10 -19.94 -16.77 0.58
CA ASN A 10 -18.82 -17.60 1.02
C ASN A 10 -18.14 -18.32 -0.17
N SER A 11 -16.84 -18.16 -0.27
CA SER A 11 -16.01 -18.78 -1.29
C SER A 11 -14.74 -19.35 -0.66
N SER A 12 -14.36 -20.56 -1.06
CA SER A 12 -13.08 -21.19 -0.71
C SER A 12 -12.11 -21.00 -1.88
N ILE A 13 -10.95 -20.47 -1.60
CA ILE A 13 -9.92 -20.16 -2.60
C ILE A 13 -8.65 -20.93 -2.23
N THR A 14 -8.07 -21.66 -3.17
CA THR A 14 -6.83 -22.40 -2.96
C THR A 14 -5.62 -21.48 -2.95
N LYS A 15 -4.60 -21.85 -2.20
CA LYS A 15 -3.30 -21.18 -2.17
C LYS A 15 -2.74 -20.96 -3.58
N GLY A 16 -2.16 -19.78 -3.82
CA GLY A 16 -1.56 -19.38 -5.09
C GLY A 16 -2.54 -18.79 -6.11
N THR A 17 -3.86 -18.83 -5.85
CA THR A 17 -4.86 -18.24 -6.75
C THR A 17 -4.79 -16.71 -6.72
N VAL A 18 -4.81 -16.09 -7.89
CA VAL A 18 -5.02 -14.64 -8.02
C VAL A 18 -6.51 -14.36 -7.83
N ILE A 19 -6.82 -13.57 -6.80
CA ILE A 19 -8.20 -13.24 -6.41
C ILE A 19 -8.69 -12.04 -7.23
N PHE A 20 -7.90 -10.98 -7.23
CA PHE A 20 -8.10 -9.76 -8.03
C PHE A 20 -6.77 -9.36 -8.64
N GLU A 21 -6.79 -8.82 -9.84
CA GLU A 21 -5.59 -8.36 -10.53
C GLU A 21 -5.61 -6.84 -10.69
N LYS A 22 -4.45 -6.19 -10.52
CA LYS A 22 -4.31 -4.75 -10.72
C LYS A 22 -4.80 -4.32 -12.11
N GLY A 23 -5.59 -3.25 -12.18
CA GLY A 23 -6.17 -2.71 -13.41
C GLY A 23 -7.44 -3.43 -13.87
N GLN A 24 -7.85 -4.52 -13.23
CA GLN A 24 -9.15 -5.12 -13.51
C GLN A 24 -10.29 -4.24 -12.96
N PRO A 25 -11.44 -4.16 -13.67
CA PRO A 25 -12.61 -3.45 -13.17
C PRO A 25 -13.06 -3.99 -11.81
N LEU A 26 -13.42 -3.11 -10.91
CA LEU A 26 -13.97 -3.47 -9.61
C LEU A 26 -15.41 -4.00 -9.81
N GLN A 27 -15.61 -5.28 -9.61
CA GLN A 27 -16.94 -5.94 -9.68
C GLN A 27 -17.35 -6.51 -8.32
N SER A 28 -16.37 -6.79 -7.47
CA SER A 28 -16.59 -7.28 -6.12
C SER A 28 -15.45 -6.88 -5.19
N THR A 29 -15.76 -6.85 -3.91
CA THR A 29 -14.79 -6.79 -2.82
C THR A 29 -14.96 -8.05 -1.98
N ALA A 30 -14.01 -8.35 -1.09
CA ALA A 30 -14.14 -9.52 -0.24
C ALA A 30 -13.61 -9.27 1.17
N LEU A 31 -14.27 -9.87 2.17
CA LEU A 31 -13.78 -9.95 3.53
C LEU A 31 -13.02 -11.27 3.71
N ILE A 32 -11.81 -11.23 4.24
CA ILE A 32 -11.06 -12.43 4.58
C ILE A 32 -11.62 -13.00 5.89
N LEU A 33 -12.26 -14.17 5.82
CA LEU A 33 -12.74 -14.88 7.00
C LEU A 33 -11.65 -15.77 7.60
N LYS A 34 -10.82 -16.41 6.73
CA LYS A 34 -9.72 -17.29 7.14
C LYS A 34 -8.57 -17.22 6.13
N GLY A 35 -7.33 -17.30 6.65
CA GLY A 35 -6.11 -17.34 5.85
C GLY A 35 -5.49 -15.96 5.62
N ARG A 36 -4.50 -15.89 4.72
CA ARG A 36 -3.71 -14.68 4.43
C ARG A 36 -3.60 -14.45 2.94
N VAL A 37 -3.52 -13.19 2.56
CA VAL A 37 -3.44 -12.72 1.18
C VAL A 37 -2.20 -11.85 1.02
N ILE A 38 -1.44 -12.06 -0.06
CA ILE A 38 -0.40 -11.15 -0.50
C ILE A 38 -1.07 -10.06 -1.33
N VAL A 39 -0.80 -8.81 -0.96
CA VAL A 39 -1.17 -7.62 -1.73
C VAL A 39 0.09 -7.06 -2.37
N GLN A 40 0.09 -6.89 -3.68
CA GLN A 40 1.25 -6.42 -4.42
C GLN A 40 0.88 -5.39 -5.50
N GLY A 41 1.70 -4.36 -5.64
CA GLY A 41 1.58 -3.32 -6.68
C GLY A 41 2.73 -2.33 -6.53
N GLU A 42 3.18 -1.73 -7.62
CA GLU A 42 4.19 -0.65 -7.72
C GLU A 42 5.22 -0.55 -6.58
N GLY A 43 6.00 -1.61 -6.37
CA GLY A 43 7.02 -1.66 -5.31
C GLY A 43 6.48 -1.96 -3.91
N VAL A 44 5.18 -2.10 -3.73
CA VAL A 44 4.54 -2.50 -2.46
C VAL A 44 4.25 -3.99 -2.49
N ARG A 45 4.72 -4.70 -1.47
CA ARG A 45 4.34 -6.09 -1.19
C ARG A 45 4.09 -6.25 0.30
N MET A 46 2.88 -6.62 0.66
CA MET A 46 2.50 -6.82 2.05
C MET A 46 1.57 -8.02 2.18
N THR A 47 1.37 -8.49 3.40
CA THR A 47 0.48 -9.61 3.71
C THR A 47 -0.61 -9.12 4.66
N ILE A 48 -1.85 -9.40 4.31
CA ILE A 48 -3.02 -9.12 5.15
C ILE A 48 -3.76 -10.42 5.49
N GLY A 49 -4.40 -10.46 6.64
CA GLY A 49 -5.05 -11.66 7.17
C GLY A 49 -6.54 -11.47 7.44
N SER A 50 -7.12 -12.43 8.16
CA SER A 50 -8.54 -12.43 8.53
C SER A 50 -9.01 -11.11 9.16
N GLY A 51 -10.24 -10.71 8.88
CA GLY A 51 -10.83 -9.45 9.31
C GLY A 51 -10.54 -8.25 8.40
N ASN A 52 -9.71 -8.41 7.37
CA ASN A 52 -9.42 -7.35 6.41
C ASN A 52 -10.25 -7.49 5.13
N PHE A 53 -10.58 -6.35 4.52
CA PHE A 53 -11.25 -6.30 3.23
C PHE A 53 -10.24 -6.24 2.08
N LEU A 54 -10.53 -6.94 0.99
CA LEU A 54 -9.83 -6.87 -0.28
C LEU A 54 -10.59 -5.94 -1.23
N GLY A 55 -9.90 -5.03 -1.90
CA GLY A 55 -10.47 -4.15 -2.94
C GLY A 55 -11.34 -3.00 -2.42
N MET A 56 -11.60 -2.90 -1.11
CA MET A 56 -12.48 -1.85 -0.58
C MET A 56 -11.87 -0.44 -0.72
N CYS A 57 -10.54 -0.30 -0.72
CA CYS A 57 -9.85 0.96 -0.97
C CYS A 57 -9.99 1.44 -2.43
N ASP A 58 -10.44 0.59 -3.32
CA ASP A 58 -10.49 0.84 -4.76
C ASP A 58 -11.89 1.27 -5.26
N VAL A 59 -12.88 1.31 -4.37
CA VAL A 59 -14.29 1.61 -4.70
C VAL A 59 -14.45 2.94 -5.44
N TRP A 60 -13.61 3.93 -5.14
CA TRP A 60 -13.61 5.23 -5.81
C TRP A 60 -12.96 5.22 -7.20
N LYS A 61 -12.01 4.29 -7.43
CA LYS A 61 -11.29 4.18 -8.71
C LYS A 61 -12.00 3.31 -9.73
N LYS A 62 -12.94 2.47 -9.29
CA LYS A 62 -13.68 1.49 -10.11
C LYS A 62 -12.77 0.42 -10.74
N GLU A 63 -11.52 0.32 -10.31
CA GLU A 63 -10.55 -0.68 -10.74
C GLU A 63 -9.64 -1.05 -9.56
N HIS A 64 -9.11 -2.28 -9.56
CA HIS A 64 -8.21 -2.72 -8.52
C HIS A 64 -6.83 -2.06 -8.64
N SER A 65 -6.37 -1.38 -7.58
CA SER A 65 -5.04 -0.76 -7.50
C SER A 65 -3.93 -1.77 -7.24
N PHE A 66 -4.27 -2.94 -6.73
CA PHE A 66 -3.34 -3.99 -6.32
C PHE A 66 -3.77 -5.34 -6.88
N THR A 67 -2.77 -6.24 -7.03
CA THR A 67 -3.01 -7.65 -7.26
C THR A 67 -3.06 -8.37 -5.90
N TYR A 68 -4.08 -9.20 -5.71
CA TYR A 68 -4.32 -9.94 -4.49
C TYR A 68 -4.15 -11.44 -4.77
N VAL A 69 -3.21 -12.09 -4.07
CA VAL A 69 -2.86 -13.50 -4.27
C VAL A 69 -3.02 -14.27 -2.96
N ALA A 70 -3.68 -15.39 -3.01
CA ALA A 70 -3.86 -16.27 -1.86
C ALA A 70 -2.51 -16.84 -1.38
N LEU A 71 -2.10 -16.48 -0.16
CA LEU A 71 -0.87 -17.03 0.47
C LEU A 71 -1.12 -18.41 1.11
N ASP A 72 -2.32 -18.61 1.62
CA ASP A 72 -2.83 -19.85 2.22
C ASP A 72 -4.13 -20.24 1.53
N ASP A 73 -4.68 -21.41 1.88
CA ASP A 73 -6.08 -21.71 1.56
C ASP A 73 -7.00 -20.75 2.32
N LEU A 74 -7.87 -20.07 1.60
CA LEU A 74 -8.69 -18.98 2.10
C LEU A 74 -10.15 -19.35 2.18
N VAL A 75 -10.83 -18.71 3.14
CA VAL A 75 -12.28 -18.54 3.12
C VAL A 75 -12.55 -17.05 3.04
N LEU A 76 -13.24 -16.65 1.98
CA LEU A 76 -13.62 -15.27 1.71
C LEU A 76 -15.14 -15.12 1.77
N PHE A 77 -15.59 -13.94 2.17
CA PHE A 77 -16.98 -13.52 1.99
C PHE A 77 -17.01 -12.41 0.94
N GLY A 78 -17.42 -12.76 -0.27
CA GLY A 78 -17.52 -11.85 -1.40
C GLY A 78 -18.72 -10.93 -1.29
N LEU A 79 -18.51 -9.68 -1.63
CA LEU A 79 -19.52 -8.62 -1.66
C LEU A 79 -19.51 -8.03 -3.06
N PRO A 80 -20.56 -8.27 -3.89
CA PRO A 80 -20.71 -7.58 -5.16
C PRO A 80 -20.69 -6.09 -4.94
N MET A 81 -19.74 -5.39 -5.60
CA MET A 81 -19.52 -3.96 -5.37
C MET A 81 -18.75 -3.36 -6.54
N GLU A 82 -19.35 -2.40 -7.21
CA GLU A 82 -18.79 -1.75 -8.40
C GLU A 82 -18.46 -0.27 -8.16
N ASN A 83 -19.05 0.32 -7.13
CA ASN A 83 -18.93 1.76 -6.88
C ASN A 83 -19.26 2.15 -5.44
N GLU A 84 -18.96 3.42 -5.11
CA GLU A 84 -19.16 4.01 -3.78
C GLU A 84 -20.62 4.02 -3.31
N LYS A 85 -21.59 4.12 -4.21
CA LYS A 85 -23.02 4.12 -3.85
C LYS A 85 -23.43 2.77 -3.28
N GLN A 86 -22.95 1.68 -3.89
CA GLN A 86 -23.20 0.33 -3.38
C GLN A 86 -22.51 0.10 -2.04
N ALA A 87 -21.27 0.65 -1.87
CA ALA A 87 -20.57 0.61 -0.58
C ALA A 87 -21.37 1.35 0.52
N ALA A 88 -21.87 2.55 0.23
CA ALA A 88 -22.68 3.32 1.16
C ALA A 88 -23.95 2.56 1.56
N LEU A 89 -24.70 2.02 0.59
CA LEU A 89 -25.90 1.21 0.85
C LEU A 89 -25.58 -0.03 1.71
N LEU A 90 -24.48 -0.72 1.45
CA LEU A 90 -24.05 -1.85 2.26
C LEU A 90 -23.84 -1.44 3.73
N LEU A 91 -23.15 -0.31 3.95
CA LEU A 91 -22.85 0.19 5.29
C LEU A 91 -24.09 0.75 6.02
N GLU A 92 -25.09 1.21 5.28
CA GLU A 92 -26.40 1.57 5.85
C GLU A 92 -27.20 0.35 6.27
N GLN A 93 -27.26 -0.66 5.41
CA GLN A 93 -28.01 -1.90 5.66
C GLN A 93 -27.35 -2.80 6.71
N LYS A 94 -26.02 -2.76 6.82
CA LYS A 94 -25.23 -3.59 7.75
C LYS A 94 -24.23 -2.73 8.53
N PRO A 95 -24.70 -1.97 9.55
CA PRO A 95 -23.85 -1.06 10.33
C PRO A 95 -22.66 -1.73 11.01
N GLN A 96 -22.76 -3.03 11.31
CA GLN A 96 -21.66 -3.82 11.90
C GLN A 96 -20.41 -3.86 11.02
N TYR A 97 -20.52 -3.65 9.71
CA TYR A 97 -19.36 -3.59 8.82
C TYR A 97 -18.59 -2.26 8.89
N ARG A 98 -19.19 -1.19 9.44
CA ARG A 98 -18.52 0.13 9.53
C ARG A 98 -17.24 0.06 10.35
N GLY A 99 -17.31 -0.49 11.56
CA GLY A 99 -16.14 -0.62 12.44
C GLY A 99 -15.06 -1.52 11.82
N LEU A 100 -15.48 -2.66 11.25
CA LEU A 100 -14.57 -3.60 10.61
C LEU A 100 -13.88 -2.97 9.37
N LEU A 101 -14.61 -2.19 8.56
CA LEU A 101 -14.07 -1.48 7.42
C LEU A 101 -13.04 -0.43 7.84
N VAL A 102 -13.37 0.42 8.82
CA VAL A 102 -12.45 1.44 9.33
C VAL A 102 -11.16 0.80 9.87
N THR A 103 -11.29 -0.27 10.64
CA THR A 103 -10.14 -1.01 11.17
C THR A 103 -9.30 -1.60 10.04
N SER A 104 -9.93 -2.25 9.07
CA SER A 104 -9.24 -2.84 7.90
C SER A 104 -8.50 -1.78 7.08
N LEU A 105 -9.13 -0.64 6.79
CA LEU A 105 -8.48 0.46 6.06
C LEU A 105 -7.31 1.05 6.84
N ASN A 106 -7.44 1.23 8.16
CA ASN A 106 -6.35 1.72 9.00
C ASN A 106 -5.15 0.78 8.97
N PHE A 107 -5.36 -0.53 9.12
CA PHE A 107 -4.28 -1.52 9.02
C PHE A 107 -3.64 -1.51 7.64
N PHE A 108 -4.45 -1.47 6.58
CA PHE A 108 -3.96 -1.45 5.22
C PHE A 108 -3.06 -0.23 4.96
N TYR A 109 -3.53 0.98 5.29
CA TYR A 109 -2.75 2.20 5.13
C TYR A 109 -1.50 2.22 5.99
N HIS A 110 -1.58 1.77 7.25
CA HIS A 110 -0.42 1.67 8.13
C HIS A 110 0.67 0.76 7.54
N ASP A 111 0.30 -0.40 6.99
CA ASP A 111 1.24 -1.32 6.37
C ASP A 111 1.83 -0.77 5.08
N VAL A 112 1.03 -0.10 4.25
CA VAL A 112 1.51 0.61 3.06
C VAL A 112 2.56 1.66 3.46
N PHE A 113 2.26 2.52 4.43
CA PHE A 113 3.21 3.54 4.90
C PHE A 113 4.48 2.94 5.50
N ARG A 114 4.38 1.82 6.21
CA ARG A 114 5.55 1.11 6.75
C ARG A 114 6.47 0.61 5.63
N VAL A 115 5.92 0.06 4.56
CA VAL A 115 6.69 -0.41 3.40
C VAL A 115 7.36 0.77 2.70
N PHE A 116 6.63 1.86 2.44
CA PHE A 116 7.20 3.08 1.87
C PHE A 116 8.30 3.67 2.74
N GLY A 117 8.12 3.69 4.06
CA GLY A 117 9.15 4.18 4.99
C GLY A 117 10.45 3.38 4.90
N LYS A 118 10.37 2.06 4.77
CA LYS A 118 11.56 1.21 4.58
C LYS A 118 12.24 1.49 3.23
N LEU A 119 11.50 1.52 2.14
CA LEU A 119 12.02 1.81 0.81
C LEU A 119 12.72 3.18 0.76
N LYS A 120 12.12 4.19 1.41
CA LYS A 120 12.71 5.52 1.54
C LYS A 120 14.07 5.43 2.23
N THR A 121 14.14 4.79 3.40
CA THR A 121 15.40 4.68 4.16
C THR A 121 16.49 3.94 3.38
N GLU A 122 16.16 2.89 2.66
CA GLU A 122 17.10 2.16 1.81
C GLU A 122 17.59 3.01 0.65
N THR A 123 16.69 3.74 -0.02
CA THR A 123 17.04 4.66 -1.10
C THR A 123 17.95 5.79 -0.62
N GLU A 124 17.69 6.35 0.56
CA GLU A 124 18.54 7.38 1.19
C GLU A 124 19.95 6.86 1.47
N LYS A 125 20.09 5.62 1.98
CA LYS A 125 21.42 5.01 2.22
C LYS A 125 22.21 4.82 0.90
N VAL A 126 21.53 4.35 -0.15
CA VAL A 126 22.18 4.20 -1.47
C VAL A 126 22.59 5.54 -2.02
N ALA A 127 21.73 6.56 -1.95
CA ALA A 127 22.05 7.91 -2.42
C ALA A 127 23.24 8.53 -1.65
N GLU A 128 23.29 8.32 -0.33
CA GLU A 128 24.40 8.78 0.52
C GLU A 128 25.72 8.07 0.13
N PHE A 129 25.70 6.75 -0.05
CA PHE A 129 26.85 5.99 -0.51
C PHE A 129 27.38 6.49 -1.88
N VAL A 130 26.48 6.71 -2.82
CA VAL A 130 26.83 7.25 -4.16
C VAL A 130 27.44 8.64 -4.04
N HIS A 131 26.85 9.51 -3.22
CA HIS A 131 27.36 10.87 -2.99
C HIS A 131 28.78 10.85 -2.40
N GLN A 132 29.01 10.05 -1.36
CA GLN A 132 30.34 9.92 -0.73
C GLN A 132 31.38 9.36 -1.72
N THR A 133 31.00 8.35 -2.50
CA THR A 133 31.89 7.75 -3.50
C THR A 133 32.24 8.73 -4.59
N TYR A 134 31.27 9.49 -5.10
CA TYR A 134 31.51 10.52 -6.12
C TYR A 134 32.38 11.67 -5.62
N SER A 135 32.14 12.14 -4.40
CA SER A 135 32.98 13.17 -3.76
C SER A 135 34.42 12.72 -3.56
N ARG A 136 34.65 11.44 -3.20
CA ARG A 136 36.01 10.87 -3.12
C ARG A 136 36.68 10.81 -4.49
N TYR A 137 35.96 10.40 -5.52
CA TYR A 137 36.44 10.39 -6.90
C TYR A 137 36.88 11.79 -7.35
N GLN A 138 36.06 12.81 -7.11
CA GLN A 138 36.40 14.19 -7.45
C GLN A 138 37.67 14.68 -6.78
N LYS A 139 37.80 14.43 -5.46
CA LYS A 139 39.01 14.81 -4.70
C LYS A 139 40.26 14.09 -5.16
N LEU A 140 40.17 12.83 -5.54
CA LEU A 140 41.29 12.07 -6.10
C LEU A 140 41.74 12.61 -7.48
N ALA A 141 40.78 12.92 -8.36
CA ALA A 141 41.06 13.50 -9.66
C ALA A 141 41.72 14.88 -9.51
N GLU A 142 41.20 15.75 -8.65
CA GLU A 142 41.81 17.06 -8.35
C GLU A 142 43.23 16.93 -7.77
N GLY A 143 43.42 16.00 -6.82
CA GLY A 143 44.75 15.74 -6.24
C GLY A 143 45.78 15.19 -7.25
N ALA A 144 45.32 14.55 -8.32
CA ALA A 144 46.16 14.08 -9.44
C ALA A 144 46.31 15.13 -10.56
N GLY A 145 45.78 16.33 -10.39
CA GLY A 145 45.78 17.39 -11.43
C GLY A 145 44.91 17.07 -12.64
N LEU A 146 43.94 16.19 -12.49
CA LEU A 146 42.98 15.77 -13.51
C LEU A 146 41.63 16.44 -13.29
N THR A 147 40.96 16.75 -14.40
CA THR A 147 39.54 17.17 -14.32
C THR A 147 38.67 15.93 -14.14
N ALA A 148 37.88 15.89 -13.08
CA ALA A 148 36.95 14.80 -12.85
C ALA A 148 35.91 14.75 -13.98
N GLU A 149 35.86 13.64 -14.71
CA GLU A 149 34.79 13.42 -15.67
C GLU A 149 33.42 13.29 -14.96
N LYS A 150 32.43 13.95 -15.51
CA LYS A 150 31.05 13.83 -15.04
C LYS A 150 30.49 12.48 -15.40
N ILE A 151 30.19 11.68 -14.38
CA ILE A 151 29.54 10.38 -14.57
C ILE A 151 28.03 10.60 -14.61
N ALA A 152 27.46 10.65 -15.82
CA ALA A 152 26.04 10.94 -16.05
C ALA A 152 25.07 10.04 -15.23
N ALA A 153 25.45 8.78 -14.97
CA ALA A 153 24.65 7.88 -14.13
C ALA A 153 24.61 8.33 -12.66
N MET A 154 25.72 8.85 -12.12
CA MET A 154 25.79 9.37 -10.76
C MET A 154 25.05 10.70 -10.62
N GLU A 155 25.15 11.58 -11.61
CA GLU A 155 24.38 12.83 -11.65
C GLU A 155 22.86 12.57 -11.68
N ARG A 156 22.41 11.58 -12.46
CA ARG A 156 21.01 11.17 -12.47
C ARG A 156 20.53 10.68 -11.10
N LEU A 157 21.32 9.86 -10.41
CA LEU A 157 20.99 9.39 -9.05
C LEU A 157 20.95 10.52 -8.02
N LEU A 158 21.84 11.50 -8.13
CA LEU A 158 21.85 12.68 -7.26
C LEU A 158 20.65 13.59 -7.53
N ASN A 159 20.27 13.77 -8.81
CA ASN A 159 19.10 14.55 -9.20
C ASN A 159 17.79 13.88 -8.77
N GLN A 160 17.68 12.55 -8.91
CA GLN A 160 16.55 11.78 -8.38
C GLN A 160 16.40 11.92 -6.86
N ARG A 161 17.51 12.10 -6.13
CA ARG A 161 17.46 12.41 -4.69
C ARG A 161 16.68 13.69 -4.40
N MET A 162 16.89 14.75 -5.19
CA MET A 162 16.20 16.03 -5.02
C MET A 162 14.69 15.92 -5.29
N GLU A 163 14.29 15.16 -6.32
CA GLU A 163 12.89 14.91 -6.63
C GLU A 163 12.22 14.03 -5.58
N ASN A 164 12.92 13.00 -5.09
CA ASN A 164 12.45 12.12 -4.03
C ASN A 164 12.35 12.82 -2.66
N TYR A 165 13.16 13.86 -2.41
CA TYR A 165 13.04 14.66 -1.19
C TYR A 165 11.70 15.39 -1.15
N SER A 166 11.26 15.98 -2.26
CA SER A 166 9.93 16.61 -2.37
C SER A 166 8.79 15.63 -2.15
N LEU A 167 8.89 14.41 -2.68
CA LEU A 167 7.92 13.34 -2.47
C LEU A 167 7.94 12.85 -1.01
N SER A 168 9.13 12.75 -0.42
CA SER A 168 9.35 12.37 0.97
C SER A 168 8.75 13.36 1.96
N GLU A 169 8.88 14.67 1.72
CA GLU A 169 8.25 15.70 2.53
C GLU A 169 6.72 15.62 2.44
N LYS A 170 6.18 15.41 1.25
CA LYS A 170 4.74 15.22 1.04
C LYS A 170 4.22 13.97 1.76
N ILE A 171 4.94 12.85 1.70
CA ILE A 171 4.59 11.61 2.41
C ILE A 171 4.69 11.82 3.92
N THR A 172 5.74 12.49 4.41
CA THR A 172 5.89 12.79 5.84
C THR A 172 4.78 13.70 6.33
N TYR A 173 4.40 14.73 5.56
CA TYR A 173 3.27 15.59 5.85
C TYR A 173 1.96 14.81 5.87
N PHE A 174 1.74 13.92 4.90
CA PHE A 174 0.55 13.06 4.84
C PHE A 174 0.48 12.09 6.03
N ILE A 175 1.62 11.51 6.44
CA ILE A 175 1.72 10.67 7.63
C ILE A 175 1.43 11.48 8.90
N GLN A 176 1.91 12.71 9.00
CA GLN A 176 1.62 13.60 10.13
C GLN A 176 0.16 14.02 10.17
N CYS A 177 -0.46 14.30 9.03
CA CYS A 177 -1.88 14.61 8.93
C CYS A 177 -2.78 13.39 9.16
N SER A 178 -2.32 12.18 8.79
CA SER A 178 -3.05 10.92 9.03
C SER A 178 -2.88 10.39 10.46
N LYS A 179 -2.00 10.97 11.27
CA LYS A 179 -2.04 10.84 12.72
C LYS A 179 -3.23 11.62 13.28
N ILE A 180 -4.42 11.23 12.83
CA ILE A 180 -5.65 11.50 13.58
C ILE A 180 -5.35 11.04 15.01
N PRO A 181 -5.49 11.92 16.00
CA PRO A 181 -5.04 11.64 17.36
C PRO A 181 -5.60 10.29 17.80
N ILE A 182 -4.74 9.43 18.30
CA ILE A 182 -5.11 8.14 18.90
C ILE A 182 -6.20 8.33 19.97
N GLU A 183 -6.29 9.53 20.56
CA GLU A 183 -7.36 9.97 21.44
C GLU A 183 -8.75 9.99 20.77
N ALA A 184 -8.86 10.34 19.50
CA ALA A 184 -10.13 10.25 18.78
C ALA A 184 -10.54 8.78 18.53
N GLN A 185 -9.58 7.87 18.41
CA GLN A 185 -9.85 6.43 18.31
C GLN A 185 -10.32 5.86 19.67
N LYS A 186 -9.74 6.29 20.80
CA LYS A 186 -10.17 5.86 22.13
C LYS A 186 -11.61 6.24 22.43
N ASN A 187 -12.06 7.40 22.00
CA ASN A 187 -13.44 7.84 22.19
C ASN A 187 -14.45 7.06 21.32
N TYR A 188 -14.03 6.51 20.19
CA TYR A 188 -14.89 5.70 19.32
C TYR A 188 -15.08 4.26 19.85
N TYR A 189 -14.07 3.70 20.50
CA TYR A 189 -14.12 2.34 21.07
C TYR A 189 -14.63 2.32 22.52
N GLY A 190 -14.55 3.44 23.24
CA GLY A 190 -15.05 3.57 24.61
C GLY A 190 -16.58 3.70 24.74
N ALA A 191 -17.25 4.11 23.66
CA ALA A 191 -18.71 4.29 23.65
C ALA A 191 -19.51 3.00 23.33
N SER A 192 -18.82 1.91 23.00
CA SER A 192 -19.44 0.62 22.63
C SER A 192 -19.37 -0.46 23.72
N ALA A 193 -18.87 -0.11 24.92
CA ALA A 193 -18.71 -1.03 26.05
C ALA A 193 -19.45 -0.58 27.31
N ALA A 194 -20.53 0.19 27.15
CA ALA A 194 -21.48 0.51 28.24
C ALA A 194 -22.90 0.12 27.87
#